data_1d8c9ceabbc89b4c597f534b5273ccaf
#
_entry.id   1d8c9ceabbc89b4c597f534b5273ccaf
#
_cell.length_a   1.000
_cell.length_b   1.000
_cell.length_c   1.000
_cell.angle_alpha   90.00
_cell.angle_beta   90.00
_cell.angle_gamma   90.00
#
_symmetry.space_group_name_H-M   'P 1'
#
loop_
_entity.id
_entity.type
_entity.pdbx_description
1 polymer ?
#
loop_
_entity_poly.entity_id
_entity_poly.type
_entity_poly.pdbx_seq_one_letter_code
_entity_poly.pdbx_strand_id
1 'polypeptide(L)'
;MSLLAYPTGEKKPENAEFSGFSKLVPRAGLEPARCLAPADFESAASTNFATQAVQDRDYGITFRPFLTRLEKCNLYCEATVIRPNRRPVRNVAQLRARKFPRSNDAMNQPASKPNDYPTIEAAIGRTPLVRLQRLGRDVADARGNVVLGKLEGNNPAGSVKDRPALSMIQRAQERGDIKPGDTLIEATSGNTGIALAMAAAIKGYKMVLIMPEDLSIERAQTMKAFGAELILTPKSGGMEYARDLAENMQQAGKGLVLDQFANDDNPRIHFETTGPEIWQDTQGRVTHFVSAMGTTGTITGVSRYLKSQNKAVQIIGAQPSEGSRIPGIRKWPEAYLPKIYDASNVDALRLVSQDDAEEMCRRLAREEGIFAGISAAGAAHVALELSKEVENATIVFIVCDRGDRYLSTGVFPA
;
A
#
# COMPACT_ATOMS: atom_id res chain seq x y z
N MET A 1 21.18 -44.29 -21.41
CA MET A 1 20.34 -45.52 -21.28
C MET A 1 19.75 -45.50 -19.91
N SER A 2 18.53 -45.17 -19.72
CA SER A 2 17.34 -45.90 -19.42
C SER A 2 16.18 -44.90 -19.32
N LEU A 3 15.26 -45.00 -20.24
CA LEU A 3 13.94 -44.40 -20.26
C LEU A 3 13.08 -45.15 -19.26
N LEU A 4 12.34 -44.47 -18.40
CA LEU A 4 11.18 -45.01 -17.73
C LEU A 4 9.95 -44.21 -18.16
N ALA A 5 9.06 -44.95 -18.87
CA ALA A 5 7.79 -44.53 -19.42
C ALA A 5 6.73 -44.35 -18.30
N TYR A 6 5.88 -43.34 -18.48
CA TYR A 6 4.64 -43.20 -17.72
C TYR A 6 3.55 -44.11 -18.34
N PRO A 7 2.73 -44.80 -17.55
CA PRO A 7 1.55 -45.51 -18.04
C PRO A 7 0.38 -44.53 -18.21
N THR A 8 -0.23 -44.61 -19.38
CA THR A 8 -1.51 -44.01 -19.74
C THR A 8 -2.63 -44.87 -19.16
N GLY A 9 -3.62 -44.20 -18.55
CA GLY A 9 -4.98 -44.71 -18.45
C GLY A 9 -5.50 -44.94 -17.06
N GLU A 10 -6.16 -43.90 -16.50
CA GLU A 10 -7.26 -44.12 -15.59
C GLU A 10 -8.34 -43.04 -15.76
N LYS A 11 -9.59 -43.52 -15.69
CA LYS A 11 -10.86 -42.86 -16.00
C LYS A 11 -11.16 -41.72 -15.00
N LYS A 12 -11.77 -40.62 -15.49
CA LYS A 12 -12.48 -39.65 -14.67
C LYS A 12 -13.51 -40.31 -13.78
N PRO A 13 -13.58 -40.02 -12.49
CA PRO A 13 -14.78 -40.31 -11.70
C PRO A 13 -15.80 -39.16 -11.92
N GLU A 14 -16.96 -39.54 -12.40
CA GLU A 14 -18.22 -38.79 -12.32
C GLU A 14 -18.64 -38.70 -10.84
N ASN A 15 -19.18 -37.52 -10.46
CA ASN A 15 -19.94 -37.32 -9.22
C ASN A 15 -19.18 -37.43 -7.89
N ALA A 16 -18.46 -36.38 -7.51
CA ALA A 16 -18.20 -36.06 -6.11
C ALA A 16 -19.25 -35.07 -5.62
N GLU A 17 -20.24 -35.53 -4.90
CA GLU A 17 -21.17 -34.73 -4.11
C GLU A 17 -20.39 -33.95 -3.06
N PHE A 18 -20.49 -32.60 -3.11
CA PHE A 18 -20.02 -31.73 -2.05
C PHE A 18 -20.97 -31.79 -0.85
N SER A 19 -20.80 -32.79 0.01
CA SER A 19 -21.51 -32.92 1.29
C SER A 19 -20.68 -32.35 2.45
N GLY A 20 -20.30 -31.06 2.41
CA GLY A 20 -19.47 -30.47 3.46
C GLY A 20 -19.93 -29.14 4.01
N PHE A 21 -20.95 -28.50 3.43
CA PHE A 21 -21.37 -27.16 3.80
C PHE A 21 -22.62 -27.05 4.69
N SER A 22 -23.14 -28.16 5.22
CA SER A 22 -24.39 -28.12 5.99
C SER A 22 -24.26 -27.88 7.51
N LYS A 23 -23.09 -27.47 8.01
CA LYS A 23 -22.91 -27.25 9.48
C LYS A 23 -22.59 -25.84 9.95
N LEU A 24 -22.69 -24.83 9.11
CA LEU A 24 -22.38 -23.43 9.49
C LEU A 24 -23.47 -22.43 9.11
N VAL A 25 -24.73 -22.84 9.09
CA VAL A 25 -25.85 -21.90 8.97
C VAL A 25 -26.53 -21.80 10.35
N PRO A 26 -26.56 -20.62 10.98
CA PRO A 26 -27.39 -20.42 12.16
C PRO A 26 -28.87 -20.63 11.81
N ARG A 27 -29.66 -21.18 12.74
CA ARG A 27 -31.08 -21.48 12.62
C ARG A 27 -31.93 -20.23 12.29
N ALA A 28 -31.97 -19.83 11.06
CA ALA A 28 -32.83 -18.76 10.56
C ALA A 28 -33.45 -19.09 9.19
N GLY A 29 -33.80 -20.34 8.93
CA GLY A 29 -34.79 -20.73 7.92
C GLY A 29 -34.76 -20.02 6.54
N LEU A 30 -33.63 -19.52 6.09
CA LEU A 30 -33.47 -18.90 4.79
C LEU A 30 -32.74 -19.87 3.86
N GLU A 31 -33.43 -20.35 2.83
CA GLU A 31 -32.79 -21.06 1.73
C GLU A 31 -31.79 -20.14 1.01
N PRO A 32 -30.60 -20.65 0.62
CA PRO A 32 -29.66 -19.85 -0.15
C PRO A 32 -30.27 -19.49 -1.50
N ALA A 33 -30.25 -18.18 -1.81
CA ALA A 33 -30.66 -17.70 -3.13
C ALA A 33 -29.81 -18.41 -4.21
N ARG A 34 -30.44 -19.08 -5.16
CA ARG A 34 -29.78 -19.60 -6.35
C ARG A 34 -29.23 -18.46 -7.16
N CYS A 35 -27.94 -18.51 -7.50
CA CYS A 35 -27.37 -17.62 -8.51
C CYS A 35 -28.04 -17.89 -9.85
N LEU A 36 -28.86 -16.96 -10.32
CA LEU A 36 -29.44 -16.98 -11.65
C LEU A 36 -28.39 -16.45 -12.66
N ALA A 37 -28.35 -17.08 -13.83
CA ALA A 37 -27.52 -16.62 -14.93
C ALA A 37 -28.03 -15.25 -15.46
N PRO A 38 -27.16 -14.41 -16.09
CA PRO A 38 -27.54 -13.08 -16.55
C PRO A 38 -28.77 -13.02 -17.50
N ALA A 39 -29.04 -14.10 -18.24
CA ALA A 39 -30.20 -14.20 -19.13
C ALA A 39 -31.56 -14.32 -18.39
N ASP A 40 -31.53 -14.71 -17.11
CA ASP A 40 -32.76 -14.90 -16.32
C ASP A 40 -33.21 -13.60 -15.63
N PHE A 41 -32.37 -12.57 -15.64
CA PHE A 41 -32.63 -11.29 -14.96
C PHE A 41 -33.66 -10.42 -15.73
N GLU A 42 -33.74 -10.52 -17.03
CA GLU A 42 -34.69 -9.73 -17.83
C GLU A 42 -36.14 -10.25 -17.73
N SER A 43 -36.33 -11.56 -17.50
CA SER A 43 -37.67 -12.15 -17.37
C SER A 43 -38.22 -12.13 -15.95
N ALA A 44 -37.36 -12.07 -14.93
CA ALA A 44 -37.76 -12.03 -13.51
C ALA A 44 -38.19 -10.64 -13.03
N ALA A 45 -37.84 -9.59 -13.75
CA ALA A 45 -38.20 -8.21 -13.39
C ALA A 45 -39.67 -7.85 -13.56
N SER A 46 -40.50 -8.70 -14.16
CA SER A 46 -41.89 -8.36 -14.47
C SER A 46 -42.95 -8.96 -13.55
N THR A 47 -42.65 -9.93 -12.70
CA THR A 47 -43.71 -10.54 -11.86
C THR A 47 -43.15 -11.05 -10.52
N ASN A 48 -43.70 -10.50 -9.42
CA ASN A 48 -43.82 -11.12 -8.09
C ASN A 48 -42.74 -10.90 -7.03
N PHE A 49 -41.77 -10.01 -7.16
CA PHE A 49 -40.94 -9.62 -5.98
C PHE A 49 -41.63 -8.60 -5.05
N ALA A 50 -42.80 -8.08 -5.44
CA ALA A 50 -43.46 -6.97 -4.75
C ALA A 50 -44.55 -7.39 -3.73
N THR A 51 -44.82 -8.68 -3.54
CA THR A 51 -45.99 -9.10 -2.74
C THR A 51 -45.70 -10.02 -1.55
N GLN A 52 -44.48 -10.37 -1.24
CA GLN A 52 -44.17 -11.09 -0.01
C GLN A 52 -43.61 -10.14 1.05
N ALA A 53 -44.49 -9.70 1.96
CA ALA A 53 -44.08 -9.07 3.20
C ALA A 53 -43.41 -10.12 4.08
N VAL A 54 -42.09 -9.99 4.32
CA VAL A 54 -41.41 -10.78 5.33
C VAL A 54 -41.75 -10.20 6.69
N GLN A 55 -42.56 -10.90 7.47
CA GLN A 55 -42.80 -10.62 8.89
C GLN A 55 -41.71 -11.30 9.70
N ASP A 56 -40.76 -10.56 10.20
CA ASP A 56 -39.88 -11.01 11.27
C ASP A 56 -40.56 -10.73 12.61
N ARG A 57 -41.05 -11.78 13.27
CA ARG A 57 -41.79 -11.67 14.53
C ARG A 57 -40.94 -11.30 15.74
N ASP A 58 -39.64 -11.43 15.66
CA ASP A 58 -38.74 -11.24 16.81
C ASP A 58 -38.26 -9.80 16.97
N TYR A 59 -38.39 -8.93 15.97
CA TYR A 59 -37.91 -7.55 16.04
C TYR A 59 -38.97 -6.46 15.79
N GLY A 60 -40.23 -6.82 15.53
CA GLY A 60 -41.32 -5.85 15.36
C GLY A 60 -41.15 -4.90 14.16
N ILE A 61 -40.45 -5.33 13.11
CA ILE A 61 -40.21 -4.55 11.90
C ILE A 61 -41.23 -4.96 10.84
N THR A 62 -42.11 -4.04 10.45
CA THR A 62 -43.08 -4.25 9.37
C THR A 62 -42.65 -3.46 8.15
N PHE A 63 -42.32 -4.12 7.06
CA PHE A 63 -42.07 -3.49 5.77
C PHE A 63 -43.39 -3.41 4.98
N ARG A 64 -43.82 -2.23 4.63
CA ARG A 64 -44.89 -2.03 3.63
C ARG A 64 -44.26 -1.53 2.34
N PRO A 65 -44.26 -2.31 1.27
CA PRO A 65 -43.83 -1.82 -0.04
C PRO A 65 -44.99 -0.96 -0.60
N PHE A 66 -44.74 0.31 -0.88
CA PHE A 66 -45.63 1.16 -1.64
C PHE A 66 -45.10 1.20 -3.07
N LEU A 67 -45.81 0.52 -3.98
CA LEU A 67 -45.55 0.58 -5.43
C LEU A 67 -46.37 1.74 -6.01
N THR A 68 -45.73 2.88 -6.26
CA THR A 68 -46.23 3.87 -7.19
C THR A 68 -45.65 3.58 -8.58
N ARG A 69 -46.51 3.25 -9.50
CA ARG A 69 -46.18 3.07 -10.91
C ARG A 69 -45.82 4.43 -11.48
N LEU A 70 -44.53 4.69 -11.60
CA LEU A 70 -44.07 5.78 -12.45
C LEU A 70 -43.68 5.18 -13.80
N GLU A 71 -44.30 5.67 -14.84
CA GLU A 71 -43.90 5.36 -16.21
C GLU A 71 -42.41 5.72 -16.38
N LYS A 72 -41.61 4.70 -16.69
CA LYS A 72 -40.14 4.68 -16.83
C LYS A 72 -39.36 4.42 -15.55
N CYS A 73 -39.23 3.13 -15.22
CA CYS A 73 -38.17 2.46 -14.43
C CYS A 73 -37.45 3.29 -13.34
N ASN A 74 -38.12 3.60 -12.24
CA ASN A 74 -37.49 3.97 -10.98
C ASN A 74 -38.22 3.28 -9.84
N LEU A 75 -37.61 2.29 -9.22
CA LEU A 75 -38.08 1.62 -8.01
C LEU A 75 -37.52 2.38 -6.78
N TYR A 76 -38.43 2.91 -5.97
CA TYR A 76 -38.08 3.45 -4.63
C TYR A 76 -38.60 2.48 -3.58
N CYS A 77 -37.73 2.12 -2.61
CA CYS A 77 -38.14 1.49 -1.36
C CYS A 77 -38.06 2.50 -0.24
N GLU A 78 -39.16 2.84 0.39
CA GLU A 78 -39.17 3.54 1.69
C GLU A 78 -39.32 2.50 2.81
N ALA A 79 -38.39 2.48 3.73
CA ALA A 79 -38.49 1.68 4.93
C ALA A 79 -38.83 2.57 6.13
N THR A 80 -39.98 2.33 6.75
CA THR A 80 -40.37 3.00 8.00
C THR A 80 -40.12 2.05 9.17
N VAL A 81 -39.20 2.40 10.06
CA VAL A 81 -38.92 1.63 11.28
C VAL A 81 -39.87 2.12 12.38
N ILE A 82 -40.79 1.27 12.82
CA ILE A 82 -41.70 1.55 13.94
C ILE A 82 -41.16 0.79 15.16
N ARG A 83 -40.71 1.53 16.18
CA ARG A 83 -40.36 0.93 17.47
C ARG A 83 -41.58 0.92 18.38
N PRO A 84 -41.94 -0.20 19.02
CA PRO A 84 -43.01 -0.21 20.01
C PRO A 84 -42.62 0.65 21.24
N ASN A 85 -43.52 1.52 21.66
CA ASN A 85 -43.46 2.34 22.87
C ASN A 85 -42.60 3.62 22.89
N ARG A 86 -42.36 4.31 21.77
CA ARG A 86 -41.92 5.72 21.83
C ARG A 86 -42.67 6.56 20.78
N ARG A 87 -42.98 7.84 21.12
CA ARG A 87 -43.63 8.81 20.23
C ARG A 87 -42.82 8.92 18.91
N PRO A 88 -43.47 9.10 17.77
CA PRO A 88 -42.76 9.17 16.46
C PRO A 88 -41.88 10.41 16.44
N VAL A 89 -40.58 10.21 16.37
CA VAL A 89 -39.63 11.27 16.05
C VAL A 89 -39.58 11.37 14.50
N ARG A 90 -40.14 12.43 13.96
CA ARG A 90 -39.98 12.81 12.57
C ARG A 90 -38.54 13.30 12.36
N ASN A 91 -37.63 12.40 12.15
CA ASN A 91 -36.37 12.70 11.48
C ASN A 91 -36.37 11.96 10.16
N VAL A 92 -36.85 12.61 9.14
CA VAL A 92 -36.68 12.21 7.76
C VAL A 92 -35.25 12.53 7.41
N ALA A 93 -34.35 11.53 7.57
CA ALA A 93 -33.04 11.60 6.94
C ALA A 93 -33.27 11.64 5.43
N GLN A 94 -33.16 12.81 4.84
CA GLN A 94 -33.11 12.96 3.39
C GLN A 94 -31.81 12.31 2.90
N LEU A 95 -31.86 11.02 2.62
CA LEU A 95 -30.89 10.38 1.74
C LEU A 95 -31.02 11.05 0.37
N ARG A 96 -30.17 12.04 0.10
CA ARG A 96 -30.00 12.55 -1.25
C ARG A 96 -29.57 11.39 -2.12
N ALA A 97 -30.52 10.87 -2.92
CA ALA A 97 -30.20 9.92 -3.98
C ALA A 97 -29.15 10.56 -4.88
N ARG A 98 -27.95 10.00 -4.91
CA ARG A 98 -27.00 10.29 -5.99
C ARG A 98 -27.70 9.87 -7.27
N LYS A 99 -27.99 10.84 -8.16
CA LYS A 99 -28.46 10.55 -9.50
C LYS A 99 -27.39 9.71 -10.19
N PHE A 100 -27.62 8.43 -10.31
CA PHE A 100 -26.87 7.64 -11.28
C PHE A 100 -27.24 8.16 -12.67
N PRO A 101 -26.28 8.43 -13.56
CA PRO A 101 -26.57 8.79 -14.92
C PRO A 101 -27.43 7.68 -15.54
N ARG A 102 -28.52 8.07 -16.26
CA ARG A 102 -29.38 7.11 -16.95
C ARG A 102 -28.53 6.34 -17.96
N SER A 103 -28.75 5.06 -18.10
CA SER A 103 -28.01 4.19 -19.03
C SER A 103 -27.97 4.75 -20.49
N ASN A 104 -28.96 5.53 -20.90
CA ASN A 104 -28.99 6.16 -22.22
C ASN A 104 -28.08 7.41 -22.33
N ASP A 105 -27.77 8.08 -21.21
CA ASP A 105 -26.83 9.22 -21.22
C ASP A 105 -25.37 8.74 -21.32
N ALA A 106 -25.11 7.52 -20.88
CA ALA A 106 -23.77 6.90 -21.02
C ALA A 106 -23.46 6.47 -22.47
N MET A 107 -24.48 6.13 -23.25
CA MET A 107 -24.28 5.71 -24.65
C MET A 107 -24.12 6.89 -25.65
N ASN A 108 -24.43 8.11 -25.22
CA ASN A 108 -24.28 9.31 -26.06
C ASN A 108 -23.08 10.17 -25.69
N GLN A 109 -22.21 9.71 -24.75
CA GLN A 109 -20.94 10.37 -24.56
C GLN A 109 -20.01 10.04 -25.72
N PRO A 110 -19.30 11.04 -26.28
CA PRO A 110 -18.29 10.76 -27.30
C PRO A 110 -17.32 9.71 -26.75
N ALA A 111 -16.96 8.74 -27.56
CA ALA A 111 -16.00 7.70 -27.17
C ALA A 111 -14.78 8.38 -26.56
N SER A 112 -14.41 8.00 -25.32
CA SER A 112 -13.24 8.53 -24.66
C SER A 112 -12.01 8.28 -25.54
N LYS A 113 -11.14 9.29 -25.66
CA LYS A 113 -9.88 9.11 -26.39
C LYS A 113 -9.00 8.12 -25.64
N PRO A 114 -8.14 7.36 -26.30
CA PRO A 114 -7.25 6.40 -25.62
C PRO A 114 -6.45 7.00 -24.46
N ASN A 115 -6.15 8.30 -24.50
CA ASN A 115 -5.40 9.04 -23.48
C ASN A 115 -6.26 9.57 -22.32
N ASP A 116 -7.56 9.32 -22.31
CA ASP A 116 -8.43 9.79 -21.22
C ASP A 116 -8.36 8.91 -19.96
N TYR A 117 -7.71 7.75 -20.05
CA TYR A 117 -7.54 6.84 -18.93
C TYR A 117 -6.13 6.95 -18.32
N PRO A 118 -6.00 6.90 -16.97
CA PRO A 118 -4.69 6.95 -16.32
C PRO A 118 -3.90 5.68 -16.61
N THR A 119 -2.58 5.84 -16.75
CA THR A 119 -1.61 4.73 -16.81
C THR A 119 -1.19 4.31 -15.41
N ILE A 120 -0.43 3.21 -15.28
CA ILE A 120 0.03 2.70 -13.99
C ILE A 120 0.88 3.72 -13.21
N GLU A 121 1.57 4.65 -13.89
CA GLU A 121 2.33 5.74 -13.27
C GLU A 121 1.44 6.62 -12.38
N ALA A 122 0.19 6.88 -12.80
CA ALA A 122 -0.76 7.68 -12.04
C ALA A 122 -1.24 7.01 -10.75
N ALA A 123 -0.98 5.71 -10.57
CA ALA A 123 -1.26 4.98 -9.34
C ALA A 123 -0.12 5.09 -8.30
N ILE A 124 1.04 5.66 -8.68
CA ILE A 124 2.13 5.93 -7.74
C ILE A 124 1.79 7.18 -6.95
N GLY A 125 1.86 7.07 -5.63
CA GLY A 125 1.44 8.13 -4.72
C GLY A 125 -0.03 8.08 -4.35
N ARG A 126 -0.52 9.17 -3.74
CA ARG A 126 -1.89 9.25 -3.17
C ARG A 126 -2.25 8.05 -2.31
N THR A 127 -1.25 7.56 -1.57
CA THR A 127 -1.40 6.40 -0.70
C THR A 127 -2.28 6.74 0.50
N PRO A 128 -3.07 5.77 1.02
CA PRO A 128 -3.93 6.02 2.17
C PRO A 128 -3.16 6.44 3.42
N LEU A 129 -3.76 7.34 4.19
CA LEU A 129 -3.37 7.64 5.56
C LEU A 129 -4.41 7.05 6.50
N VAL A 130 -4.04 6.11 7.38
CA VAL A 130 -4.96 5.38 8.24
C VAL A 130 -4.62 5.53 9.71
N ARG A 131 -5.65 5.60 10.58
CA ARG A 131 -5.47 5.67 12.02
C ARG A 131 -5.33 4.28 12.62
N LEU A 132 -4.36 4.11 13.53
CA LEU A 132 -4.30 2.92 14.38
C LEU A 132 -5.48 2.92 15.36
N GLN A 133 -6.14 1.77 15.52
CA GLN A 133 -7.38 1.67 16.29
C GLN A 133 -7.22 0.92 17.62
N ARG A 134 -6.23 0.04 17.71
CA ARG A 134 -6.01 -0.85 18.86
C ARG A 134 -4.64 -0.65 19.49
N LEU A 135 -3.59 -0.59 18.67
CA LEU A 135 -2.22 -0.44 19.12
C LEU A 135 -2.03 0.91 19.84
N GLY A 136 -1.67 0.84 21.12
CA GLY A 136 -1.42 2.02 21.93
C GLY A 136 -2.64 2.94 22.19
N ARG A 137 -3.86 2.46 21.89
CA ARG A 137 -5.09 3.24 21.95
C ARG A 137 -5.31 3.89 23.31
N ASP A 138 -5.21 3.11 24.38
CA ASP A 138 -5.49 3.60 25.74
C ASP A 138 -4.57 4.77 26.12
N VAL A 139 -3.29 4.68 25.72
CA VAL A 139 -2.30 5.73 25.94
C VAL A 139 -2.60 6.94 25.05
N ALA A 140 -2.86 6.70 23.78
CA ALA A 140 -3.14 7.77 22.81
C ALA A 140 -4.41 8.54 23.17
N ASP A 141 -5.51 7.84 23.49
CA ASP A 141 -6.78 8.44 23.87
C ASP A 141 -6.64 9.24 25.19
N ALA A 142 -5.94 8.69 26.20
CA ALA A 142 -5.72 9.37 27.50
C ALA A 142 -4.91 10.67 27.36
N ARG A 143 -4.06 10.77 26.34
CA ARG A 143 -3.20 11.93 26.07
C ARG A 143 -3.70 12.81 24.92
N GLY A 144 -4.86 12.52 24.34
CA GLY A 144 -5.41 13.25 23.20
C GLY A 144 -4.62 13.07 21.90
N ASN A 145 -3.84 11.99 21.78
CA ASN A 145 -3.01 11.74 20.62
C ASN A 145 -3.74 10.94 19.52
N VAL A 146 -3.30 11.11 18.28
CA VAL A 146 -3.72 10.31 17.12
C VAL A 146 -2.47 9.78 16.41
N VAL A 147 -2.37 8.46 16.22
CA VAL A 147 -1.27 7.82 15.51
C VAL A 147 -1.75 7.32 14.14
N LEU A 148 -1.09 7.77 13.07
CA LEU A 148 -1.49 7.57 11.69
C LEU A 148 -0.36 6.90 10.89
N GLY A 149 -0.69 5.85 10.12
CA GLY A 149 0.22 5.20 9.19
C GLY A 149 -0.04 5.62 7.74
N LYS A 150 0.98 6.14 7.04
CA LYS A 150 0.96 6.42 5.61
C LYS A 150 1.33 5.16 4.84
N LEU A 151 0.37 4.53 4.16
CA LEU A 151 0.50 3.18 3.59
C LEU A 151 1.25 3.19 2.25
N GLU A 152 2.55 3.44 2.27
CA GLU A 152 3.39 3.47 1.06
C GLU A 152 3.54 2.08 0.38
N GLY A 153 3.23 1.01 1.08
CA GLY A 153 3.11 -0.33 0.52
C GLY A 153 1.99 -0.48 -0.53
N ASN A 154 1.08 0.51 -0.63
CA ASN A 154 0.00 0.52 -1.62
C ASN A 154 0.42 1.07 -3.00
N ASN A 155 1.64 1.56 -3.15
CA ASN A 155 2.18 1.87 -4.47
C ASN A 155 2.26 0.59 -5.34
N PRO A 156 2.24 0.68 -6.68
CA PRO A 156 2.16 -0.47 -7.59
C PRO A 156 3.24 -1.52 -7.42
N ALA A 157 4.51 -1.12 -7.24
CA ALA A 157 5.58 -2.07 -6.93
C ALA A 157 5.67 -2.38 -5.43
N GLY A 158 4.76 -1.88 -4.61
CA GLY A 158 4.54 -2.24 -3.21
C GLY A 158 5.45 -1.56 -2.20
N SER A 159 6.01 -0.40 -2.49
CA SER A 159 6.83 0.33 -1.51
C SER A 159 6.94 1.84 -1.73
N VAL A 160 7.46 2.52 -0.72
CA VAL A 160 7.82 3.94 -0.78
C VAL A 160 8.83 4.27 -1.89
N LYS A 161 9.56 3.28 -2.40
CA LYS A 161 10.60 3.45 -3.41
C LYS A 161 10.06 3.63 -4.82
N ASP A 162 8.78 3.35 -5.06
CA ASP A 162 8.13 3.55 -6.34
C ASP A 162 8.18 5.03 -6.74
N ARG A 163 7.99 5.93 -5.77
CA ARG A 163 8.05 7.38 -6.01
C ARG A 163 9.44 7.86 -6.47
N PRO A 164 10.54 7.63 -5.71
CA PRO A 164 11.86 8.07 -6.15
C PRO A 164 12.35 7.35 -7.40
N ALA A 165 12.03 6.07 -7.59
CA ALA A 165 12.44 5.34 -8.78
C ALA A 165 11.88 5.96 -10.07
N LEU A 166 10.56 6.24 -10.09
CA LEU A 166 9.95 6.93 -11.22
C LEU A 166 10.51 8.35 -11.39
N SER A 167 10.66 9.10 -10.29
CA SER A 167 11.17 10.47 -10.31
C SER A 167 12.59 10.56 -10.88
N MET A 168 13.50 9.71 -10.42
CA MET A 168 14.90 9.71 -10.90
C MET A 168 14.98 9.43 -12.40
N ILE A 169 14.23 8.43 -12.91
CA ILE A 169 14.22 8.08 -14.34
C ILE A 169 13.56 9.20 -15.15
N GLN A 170 12.39 9.67 -14.76
CA GLN A 170 11.66 10.68 -15.50
C GLN A 170 12.45 11.98 -15.58
N ARG A 171 13.04 12.45 -14.48
CA ARG A 171 13.80 13.70 -14.48
C ARG A 171 15.14 13.59 -15.19
N ALA A 172 15.80 12.43 -15.13
CA ALA A 172 16.99 12.19 -15.97
C ALA A 172 16.63 12.24 -17.47
N GLN A 173 15.46 11.71 -17.84
CA GLN A 173 14.96 11.82 -19.21
C GLN A 173 14.62 13.27 -19.58
N GLU A 174 13.96 14.03 -18.71
CA GLU A 174 13.62 15.44 -18.92
C GLU A 174 14.87 16.33 -19.10
N ARG A 175 15.97 16.01 -18.39
CA ARG A 175 17.27 16.69 -18.55
C ARG A 175 18.02 16.27 -19.80
N GLY A 176 17.62 15.18 -20.46
CA GLY A 176 18.33 14.62 -21.59
C GLY A 176 19.52 13.74 -21.22
N ASP A 177 19.67 13.38 -19.94
CA ASP A 177 20.76 12.48 -19.48
C ASP A 177 20.59 11.07 -20.02
N ILE A 178 19.33 10.65 -20.24
CA ILE A 178 18.93 9.33 -20.75
C ILE A 178 17.76 9.46 -21.72
N LYS A 179 17.62 8.44 -22.60
CA LYS A 179 16.49 8.29 -23.53
C LYS A 179 15.97 6.86 -23.51
N PRO A 180 14.68 6.62 -23.84
CA PRO A 180 14.14 5.27 -23.95
C PRO A 180 15.02 4.33 -24.75
N GLY A 181 15.25 3.12 -24.26
CA GLY A 181 16.18 2.14 -24.82
C GLY A 181 17.57 2.13 -24.18
N ASP A 182 17.97 3.18 -23.49
CA ASP A 182 19.24 3.21 -22.76
C ASP A 182 19.23 2.20 -21.58
N THR A 183 20.43 1.85 -21.11
CA THR A 183 20.63 0.94 -19.98
C THR A 183 20.84 1.74 -18.70
N LEU A 184 20.03 1.45 -17.68
CA LEU A 184 20.18 1.96 -16.32
C LEU A 184 20.80 0.89 -15.43
N ILE A 185 21.67 1.30 -14.53
CA ILE A 185 22.40 0.41 -13.62
C ILE A 185 22.15 0.87 -12.19
N GLU A 186 21.92 -0.06 -11.27
CA GLU A 186 21.85 0.28 -9.84
C GLU A 186 22.32 -0.89 -8.98
N ALA A 187 23.15 -0.58 -7.97
CA ALA A 187 23.54 -1.54 -6.94
C ALA A 187 22.52 -1.52 -5.80
N THR A 188 21.63 -2.50 -5.76
CA THR A 188 20.57 -2.56 -4.73
C THR A 188 19.95 -3.94 -4.61
N SER A 189 19.71 -4.38 -3.37
CA SER A 189 19.11 -5.68 -3.06
C SER A 189 17.68 -5.58 -2.51
N GLY A 190 17.10 -4.37 -2.48
CA GLY A 190 15.85 -4.12 -1.79
C GLY A 190 14.74 -3.56 -2.67
N ASN A 191 13.83 -2.85 -2.01
CA ASN A 191 12.66 -2.23 -2.63
C ASN A 191 13.02 -1.27 -3.78
N THR A 192 14.18 -0.63 -3.71
CA THR A 192 14.64 0.27 -4.78
C THR A 192 14.85 -0.50 -6.09
N GLY A 193 15.45 -1.69 -6.06
CA GLY A 193 15.62 -2.50 -7.26
C GLY A 193 14.30 -2.91 -7.90
N ILE A 194 13.32 -3.31 -7.09
CA ILE A 194 11.97 -3.65 -7.57
C ILE A 194 11.31 -2.43 -8.22
N ALA A 195 11.38 -1.27 -7.54
CA ALA A 195 10.77 -0.04 -8.01
C ALA A 195 11.44 0.48 -9.30
N LEU A 196 12.77 0.41 -9.38
CA LEU A 196 13.52 0.79 -10.60
C LEU A 196 13.22 -0.16 -11.77
N ALA A 197 13.12 -1.47 -11.51
CA ALA A 197 12.73 -2.44 -12.54
C ALA A 197 11.33 -2.11 -13.10
N MET A 198 10.36 -1.82 -12.24
CA MET A 198 9.02 -1.39 -12.65
C MET A 198 9.06 -0.08 -13.44
N ALA A 199 9.72 0.94 -12.92
CA ALA A 199 9.78 2.26 -13.56
C ALA A 199 10.50 2.21 -14.92
N ALA A 200 11.58 1.42 -15.02
CA ALA A 200 12.28 1.17 -16.28
C ALA A 200 11.39 0.46 -17.32
N ALA A 201 10.64 -0.55 -16.88
CA ALA A 201 9.68 -1.24 -17.75
C ALA A 201 8.59 -0.28 -18.29
N ILE A 202 8.04 0.58 -17.42
CA ILE A 202 7.03 1.59 -17.80
C ILE A 202 7.61 2.57 -18.84
N LYS A 203 8.86 3.02 -18.65
CA LYS A 203 9.49 4.08 -19.44
C LYS A 203 10.30 3.57 -20.65
N GLY A 204 10.39 2.25 -20.83
CA GLY A 204 11.09 1.63 -21.95
C GLY A 204 12.61 1.65 -21.82
N TYR A 205 13.15 1.55 -20.62
CA TYR A 205 14.58 1.43 -20.32
C TYR A 205 14.98 -0.01 -20.05
N LYS A 206 16.23 -0.35 -20.30
CA LYS A 206 16.84 -1.60 -19.83
C LYS A 206 17.32 -1.39 -18.41
N MET A 207 17.00 -2.30 -17.48
CA MET A 207 17.43 -2.20 -16.09
C MET A 207 18.38 -3.34 -15.72
N VAL A 208 19.58 -2.99 -15.29
CA VAL A 208 20.58 -3.91 -14.74
C VAL A 208 20.70 -3.65 -13.24
N LEU A 209 20.41 -4.66 -12.42
CA LEU A 209 20.50 -4.60 -10.98
C LEU A 209 21.62 -5.50 -10.47
N ILE A 210 22.49 -4.94 -9.65
CA ILE A 210 23.66 -5.62 -9.12
C ILE A 210 23.47 -5.81 -7.61
N MET A 211 23.62 -7.04 -7.12
CA MET A 211 23.37 -7.38 -5.72
C MET A 211 24.08 -8.65 -5.28
N PRO A 212 24.37 -8.80 -3.96
CA PRO A 212 24.86 -10.06 -3.43
C PRO A 212 23.90 -11.23 -3.65
N GLU A 213 24.42 -12.43 -3.80
CA GLU A 213 23.66 -13.65 -4.13
C GLU A 213 22.72 -14.15 -3.01
N ASP A 214 22.87 -13.64 -1.77
CA ASP A 214 22.04 -14.01 -0.62
C ASP A 214 20.71 -13.21 -0.51
N LEU A 215 20.24 -12.68 -1.64
CA LEU A 215 18.97 -12.00 -1.75
C LEU A 215 17.78 -12.96 -1.56
N SER A 216 16.69 -12.45 -0.96
CA SER A 216 15.44 -13.23 -0.90
C SER A 216 14.91 -13.55 -2.30
N ILE A 217 14.40 -14.78 -2.45
CA ILE A 217 13.92 -15.29 -3.74
C ILE A 217 12.77 -14.44 -4.30
N GLU A 218 11.90 -13.94 -3.45
CA GLU A 218 10.73 -13.14 -3.83
C GLU A 218 11.16 -11.84 -4.49
N ARG A 219 12.21 -11.18 -3.96
CA ARG A 219 12.74 -9.94 -4.55
C ARG A 219 13.37 -10.19 -5.90
N ALA A 220 14.21 -11.21 -6.01
CA ALA A 220 14.83 -11.57 -7.27
C ALA A 220 13.80 -11.91 -8.35
N GLN A 221 12.78 -12.70 -8.00
CA GLN A 221 11.70 -13.06 -8.91
C GLN A 221 10.88 -11.82 -9.34
N THR A 222 10.58 -10.92 -8.42
CA THR A 222 9.82 -9.70 -8.73
C THR A 222 10.60 -8.78 -9.67
N MET A 223 11.90 -8.57 -9.44
CA MET A 223 12.75 -7.77 -10.33
C MET A 223 12.83 -8.37 -11.73
N LYS A 224 12.99 -9.69 -11.83
CA LYS A 224 12.99 -10.41 -13.13
C LYS A 224 11.64 -10.35 -13.82
N ALA A 225 10.53 -10.42 -13.07
CA ALA A 225 9.18 -10.30 -13.65
C ALA A 225 8.93 -8.92 -14.30
N PHE A 226 9.56 -7.86 -13.78
CA PHE A 226 9.57 -6.54 -14.42
C PHE A 226 10.61 -6.42 -15.57
N GLY A 227 11.33 -7.48 -15.91
CA GLY A 227 12.27 -7.51 -17.02
C GLY A 227 13.68 -7.02 -16.68
N ALA A 228 14.04 -6.85 -15.42
CA ALA A 228 15.39 -6.47 -15.04
C ALA A 228 16.39 -7.64 -15.21
N GLU A 229 17.58 -7.32 -15.70
CA GLU A 229 18.73 -8.17 -15.66
C GLU A 229 19.36 -8.13 -14.26
N LEU A 230 19.66 -9.31 -13.68
CA LEU A 230 20.28 -9.40 -12.35
C LEU A 230 21.73 -9.90 -12.49
N ILE A 231 22.66 -9.12 -11.98
CA ILE A 231 24.05 -9.52 -11.79
C ILE A 231 24.25 -9.85 -10.32
N LEU A 232 24.45 -11.13 -10.01
CA LEU A 232 24.68 -11.58 -8.65
C LEU A 232 26.20 -11.53 -8.35
N THR A 233 26.55 -10.91 -7.23
CA THR A 233 27.92 -10.81 -6.75
C THR A 233 28.15 -11.75 -5.55
N PRO A 234 29.38 -12.17 -5.29
CA PRO A 234 29.67 -13.00 -4.13
C PRO A 234 29.20 -12.35 -2.84
N LYS A 235 28.57 -13.13 -1.96
CA LYS A 235 28.09 -12.66 -0.63
C LYS A 235 29.18 -11.97 0.17
N SER A 236 30.42 -12.47 0.09
CA SER A 236 31.58 -11.92 0.81
C SER A 236 31.94 -10.48 0.42
N GLY A 237 31.56 -10.05 -0.80
CA GLY A 237 31.80 -8.69 -1.28
C GLY A 237 30.77 -7.66 -0.80
N GLY A 238 29.65 -8.13 -0.28
CA GLY A 238 28.56 -7.26 0.21
C GLY A 238 28.03 -6.28 -0.84
N MET A 239 27.37 -5.24 -0.35
CA MET A 239 26.83 -4.17 -1.20
C MET A 239 27.93 -3.23 -1.72
N GLU A 240 29.06 -3.15 -1.05
CA GLU A 240 30.20 -2.34 -1.43
C GLU A 240 30.74 -2.82 -2.77
N TYR A 241 31.02 -4.11 -2.89
CA TYR A 241 31.47 -4.70 -4.16
C TYR A 241 30.44 -4.52 -5.28
N ALA A 242 29.15 -4.64 -4.98
CA ALA A 242 28.09 -4.40 -5.96
C ALA A 242 28.08 -2.95 -6.48
N ARG A 243 28.37 -1.97 -5.62
CA ARG A 243 28.51 -0.55 -6.00
C ARG A 243 29.72 -0.30 -6.87
N ASP A 244 30.88 -0.82 -6.46
CA ASP A 244 32.12 -0.69 -7.23
C ASP A 244 31.93 -1.28 -8.65
N LEU A 245 31.24 -2.43 -8.75
CA LEU A 245 30.93 -3.03 -10.05
C LEU A 245 29.99 -2.14 -10.88
N ALA A 246 28.96 -1.54 -10.27
CA ALA A 246 28.06 -0.61 -10.95
C ALA A 246 28.82 0.61 -11.51
N GLU A 247 29.68 1.21 -10.68
CA GLU A 247 30.53 2.34 -11.09
C GLU A 247 31.48 1.96 -12.21
N ASN A 248 32.14 0.80 -12.13
CA ASN A 248 33.03 0.30 -13.19
C ASN A 248 32.27 0.06 -14.50
N MET A 249 31.04 -0.45 -14.42
CA MET A 249 30.19 -0.63 -15.60
C MET A 249 29.81 0.71 -16.23
N GLN A 250 29.48 1.71 -15.42
CA GLN A 250 29.21 3.07 -15.91
C GLN A 250 30.45 3.68 -16.59
N GLN A 251 31.62 3.59 -15.95
CA GLN A 251 32.88 4.09 -16.53
C GLN A 251 33.23 3.39 -17.86
N ALA A 252 32.84 2.12 -18.00
CA ALA A 252 32.97 1.36 -19.23
C ALA A 252 31.88 1.66 -20.29
N GLY A 253 31.00 2.65 -20.06
CA GLY A 253 29.94 3.06 -20.98
C GLY A 253 28.80 2.05 -21.13
N LYS A 254 28.61 1.13 -20.18
CA LYS A 254 27.58 0.09 -20.23
C LYS A 254 26.19 0.58 -19.82
N GLY A 255 26.07 1.77 -19.23
CA GLY A 255 24.82 2.37 -18.80
C GLY A 255 25.04 3.49 -17.78
N LEU A 256 23.95 4.10 -17.31
CA LEU A 256 23.96 5.17 -16.30
C LEU A 256 23.56 4.60 -14.92
N VAL A 257 24.33 4.95 -13.88
CA VAL A 257 23.99 4.70 -12.48
C VAL A 257 23.14 5.86 -11.96
N LEU A 258 21.95 5.56 -11.41
CA LEU A 258 21.03 6.59 -10.90
C LEU A 258 21.43 7.13 -9.53
N ASP A 259 22.13 6.34 -8.73
CA ASP A 259 22.64 6.65 -7.38
C ASP A 259 21.58 7.22 -6.41
N GLN A 260 20.76 6.34 -5.87
CA GLN A 260 19.69 6.70 -4.94
C GLN A 260 20.15 7.45 -3.67
N PHE A 261 21.45 7.44 -3.35
CA PHE A 261 22.02 8.07 -2.15
C PHE A 261 22.56 9.48 -2.38
N ALA A 262 22.74 9.85 -3.65
CA ALA A 262 23.24 11.17 -4.05
C ALA A 262 22.31 11.91 -5.02
N ASN A 263 21.26 11.26 -5.51
CA ASN A 263 20.34 11.82 -6.49
C ASN A 263 19.27 12.68 -5.82
N ASP A 264 19.29 13.99 -6.09
CA ASP A 264 18.33 14.96 -5.52
C ASP A 264 16.87 14.71 -5.94
N ASP A 265 16.63 14.01 -7.03
CA ASP A 265 15.27 13.65 -7.47
C ASP A 265 14.60 12.63 -6.53
N ASN A 266 15.39 11.95 -5.67
CA ASN A 266 14.88 11.08 -4.61
C ASN A 266 14.16 11.89 -3.51
N PRO A 267 14.78 12.82 -2.76
CA PRO A 267 14.04 13.62 -1.77
C PRO A 267 13.05 14.58 -2.42
N ARG A 268 13.30 15.04 -3.63
CA ARG A 268 12.44 15.98 -4.34
C ARG A 268 11.02 15.46 -4.54
N ILE A 269 10.85 14.20 -4.96
CA ILE A 269 9.51 13.63 -5.14
C ILE A 269 8.73 13.54 -3.82
N HIS A 270 9.41 13.30 -2.72
CA HIS A 270 8.78 13.28 -1.40
C HIS A 270 8.38 14.70 -0.92
N PHE A 271 9.16 15.72 -1.29
CA PHE A 271 8.78 17.11 -1.09
C PHE A 271 7.56 17.49 -1.93
N GLU A 272 7.51 17.05 -3.20
CA GLU A 272 6.45 17.40 -4.14
C GLU A 272 5.15 16.59 -3.96
N THR A 273 5.21 15.40 -3.34
CA THR A 273 4.06 14.50 -3.24
C THR A 273 3.78 14.00 -1.82
N THR A 274 4.65 13.22 -1.21
CA THR A 274 4.42 12.58 0.09
C THR A 274 4.17 13.59 1.20
N GLY A 275 4.96 14.66 1.25
CA GLY A 275 4.79 15.75 2.22
C GLY A 275 3.44 16.47 2.06
N PRO A 276 3.09 16.97 0.86
CA PRO A 276 1.78 17.53 0.56
C PRO A 276 0.60 16.61 0.90
N GLU A 277 0.69 15.32 0.55
CA GLU A 277 -0.34 14.34 0.88
C GLU A 277 -0.55 14.23 2.39
N ILE A 278 0.52 14.08 3.17
CA ILE A 278 0.44 14.01 4.64
C ILE A 278 -0.19 15.28 5.21
N TRP A 279 0.24 16.45 4.74
CA TRP A 279 -0.30 17.73 5.18
C TRP A 279 -1.79 17.86 4.88
N GLN A 280 -2.20 17.51 3.66
CA GLN A 280 -3.59 17.57 3.23
C GLN A 280 -4.46 16.57 3.98
N ASP A 281 -4.03 15.30 4.07
CA ASP A 281 -4.76 14.22 4.72
C ASP A 281 -4.96 14.49 6.23
N THR A 282 -3.99 15.15 6.88
CA THR A 282 -4.11 15.60 8.28
C THR A 282 -4.79 16.95 8.43
N GLN A 283 -5.16 17.62 7.33
CA GLN A 283 -5.69 18.99 7.33
C GLN A 283 -4.77 19.98 8.07
N GLY A 284 -3.45 19.83 7.86
CA GLY A 284 -2.44 20.64 8.52
C GLY A 284 -2.24 20.37 10.02
N ARG A 285 -2.85 19.31 10.57
CA ARG A 285 -2.78 19.01 12.01
C ARG A 285 -1.62 18.09 12.41
N VAL A 286 -0.81 17.63 11.45
CA VAL A 286 0.39 16.84 11.78
C VAL A 286 1.33 17.63 12.68
N THR A 287 1.69 17.04 13.83
CA THR A 287 2.62 17.62 14.81
C THR A 287 3.96 16.88 14.84
N HIS A 288 3.94 15.59 14.55
CA HIS A 288 5.13 14.73 14.56
C HIS A 288 5.14 13.83 13.32
N PHE A 289 6.30 13.72 12.71
CA PHE A 289 6.53 12.83 11.57
C PHE A 289 7.66 11.86 11.88
N VAL A 290 7.39 10.56 11.77
CA VAL A 290 8.34 9.47 12.04
C VAL A 290 8.66 8.72 10.77
N SER A 291 9.94 8.59 10.44
CA SER A 291 10.39 7.87 9.26
C SER A 291 11.58 6.96 9.55
N ALA A 292 11.52 5.72 9.09
CA ALA A 292 12.65 4.82 9.04
C ALA A 292 13.74 5.38 8.10
N MET A 293 14.99 5.41 8.55
CA MET A 293 16.12 6.00 7.82
C MET A 293 16.87 4.95 7.02
N GLY A 294 16.54 4.83 5.72
CA GLY A 294 17.30 4.04 4.74
C GLY A 294 18.21 4.93 3.89
N THR A 295 17.77 5.30 2.69
CA THR A 295 18.47 6.28 1.83
C THR A 295 18.37 7.72 2.34
N THR A 296 17.51 7.95 3.31
CA THR A 296 17.11 9.26 3.86
C THR A 296 16.25 10.14 2.96
N GLY A 297 15.98 9.75 1.71
CA GLY A 297 15.20 10.55 0.77
C GLY A 297 13.80 10.92 1.28
N THR A 298 13.09 9.96 1.88
CA THR A 298 11.74 10.19 2.42
C THR A 298 11.76 11.20 3.56
N ILE A 299 12.62 11.00 4.58
CA ILE A 299 12.69 11.92 5.72
C ILE A 299 13.13 13.31 5.27
N THR A 300 14.12 13.41 4.37
CA THR A 300 14.61 14.69 3.84
C THR A 300 13.54 15.45 3.07
N GLY A 301 12.85 14.77 2.12
CA GLY A 301 11.84 15.44 1.31
C GLY A 301 10.61 15.85 2.10
N VAL A 302 10.08 14.93 2.93
CA VAL A 302 8.89 15.20 3.77
C VAL A 302 9.20 16.26 4.82
N SER A 303 10.36 16.21 5.48
CA SER A 303 10.73 17.21 6.50
C SER A 303 10.83 18.63 5.90
N ARG A 304 11.47 18.76 4.75
CA ARG A 304 11.55 20.06 4.03
C ARG A 304 10.17 20.61 3.74
N TYR A 305 9.23 19.78 3.28
CA TYR A 305 7.86 20.21 3.01
C TYR A 305 7.12 20.59 4.30
N LEU A 306 7.08 19.68 5.29
CA LEU A 306 6.33 19.92 6.52
C LEU A 306 6.86 21.13 7.29
N LYS A 307 8.20 21.30 7.39
CA LYS A 307 8.82 22.46 8.01
C LYS A 307 8.55 23.76 7.23
N SER A 308 8.36 23.69 5.90
CA SER A 308 7.94 24.87 5.12
C SER A 308 6.50 25.31 5.42
N GLN A 309 5.63 24.37 5.80
CA GLN A 309 4.26 24.67 6.18
C GLN A 309 4.15 25.10 7.65
N ASN A 310 4.83 24.38 8.54
CA ASN A 310 4.85 24.67 9.97
C ASN A 310 6.20 24.23 10.58
N LYS A 311 7.01 25.18 10.99
CA LYS A 311 8.33 24.90 11.59
C LYS A 311 8.26 24.14 12.92
N ALA A 312 7.10 24.15 13.61
CA ALA A 312 6.91 23.45 14.88
C ALA A 312 6.73 21.94 14.71
N VAL A 313 6.46 21.43 13.50
CA VAL A 313 6.35 19.98 13.26
C VAL A 313 7.68 19.31 13.62
N GLN A 314 7.61 18.32 14.50
CA GLN A 314 8.77 17.56 14.95
C GLN A 314 9.04 16.39 13.99
N ILE A 315 10.27 16.26 13.54
CA ILE A 315 10.73 15.25 12.59
C ILE A 315 11.62 14.24 13.30
N ILE A 316 11.19 12.98 13.32
CA ILE A 316 11.85 11.91 14.06
C ILE A 316 12.36 10.84 13.09
N GLY A 317 13.67 10.60 13.09
CA GLY A 317 14.31 9.52 12.37
C GLY A 317 14.37 8.25 13.22
N ALA A 318 13.86 7.12 12.69
CA ALA A 318 14.01 5.82 13.31
C ALA A 318 15.27 5.12 12.76
N GLN A 319 16.17 4.71 13.65
CA GLN A 319 17.43 4.02 13.34
C GLN A 319 17.51 2.69 14.11
N PRO A 320 18.25 1.69 13.60
CA PRO A 320 18.48 0.45 14.36
C PRO A 320 19.35 0.73 15.59
N SER A 321 19.03 0.08 16.71
CA SER A 321 19.91 0.05 17.88
C SER A 321 21.21 -0.72 17.57
N GLU A 322 22.18 -0.61 18.43
CA GLU A 322 23.45 -1.30 18.26
C GLU A 322 23.24 -2.82 18.17
N GLY A 323 23.90 -3.47 17.21
CA GLY A 323 23.76 -4.90 16.94
C GLY A 323 22.50 -5.30 16.15
N SER A 324 21.51 -4.42 16.00
CA SER A 324 20.27 -4.71 15.26
C SER A 324 20.47 -4.61 13.76
N ARG A 325 19.90 -5.58 13.02
CA ARG A 325 19.87 -5.61 11.55
C ARG A 325 18.42 -5.58 11.06
N ILE A 326 17.92 -4.39 10.73
CA ILE A 326 16.57 -4.19 10.26
C ILE A 326 16.59 -3.91 8.76
N PRO A 327 16.02 -4.78 7.90
CA PRO A 327 15.97 -4.52 6.47
C PRO A 327 15.28 -3.18 6.17
N GLY A 328 15.95 -2.31 5.39
CA GLY A 328 15.42 -0.99 5.01
C GLY A 328 15.75 0.16 5.96
N ILE A 329 16.29 -0.12 7.15
CA ILE A 329 16.80 0.90 8.08
C ILE A 329 18.31 0.74 8.23
N ARG A 330 19.02 1.85 8.32
CA ARG A 330 20.49 1.87 8.55
C ARG A 330 20.87 2.96 9.53
N LYS A 331 21.83 2.67 10.41
CA LYS A 331 22.58 3.68 11.14
C LYS A 331 23.85 3.94 10.35
N TRP A 332 23.87 5.05 9.66
CA TRP A 332 25.00 5.42 8.82
C TRP A 332 26.17 5.95 9.67
N PRO A 333 27.39 5.44 9.47
CA PRO A 333 28.59 6.13 9.94
C PRO A 333 28.68 7.51 9.27
N GLU A 334 29.21 8.49 9.95
CA GLU A 334 29.29 9.88 9.46
C GLU A 334 29.95 9.97 8.07
N ALA A 335 31.03 9.22 7.86
CA ALA A 335 31.78 9.17 6.61
C ALA A 335 30.97 8.59 5.40
N TYR A 336 29.85 7.90 5.67
CA TYR A 336 29.02 7.22 4.66
C TYR A 336 27.59 7.73 4.62
N LEU A 337 27.32 8.88 5.27
CA LEU A 337 25.99 9.50 5.20
C LEU A 337 25.59 9.73 3.74
N PRO A 338 24.33 9.39 3.36
CA PRO A 338 23.82 9.73 2.04
C PRO A 338 23.97 11.22 1.76
N LYS A 339 24.44 11.59 0.56
CA LYS A 339 24.64 13.01 0.17
C LYS A 339 23.35 13.82 0.17
N ILE A 340 22.21 13.13 -0.03
CA ILE A 340 20.87 13.74 0.01
C ILE A 340 20.34 13.96 1.43
N TYR A 341 21.04 13.50 2.47
CA TYR A 341 20.59 13.67 3.85
C TYR A 341 20.71 15.10 4.33
N ASP A 342 19.65 15.63 4.89
CA ASP A 342 19.58 16.97 5.48
C ASP A 342 19.25 16.86 6.96
N ALA A 343 20.30 16.85 7.78
CA ALA A 343 20.16 16.74 9.23
C ALA A 343 19.51 17.98 9.86
N SER A 344 19.54 19.13 9.20
CA SER A 344 19.03 20.41 9.76
C SER A 344 17.51 20.40 9.96
N ASN A 345 16.80 19.52 9.26
CA ASN A 345 15.36 19.37 9.37
C ASN A 345 14.92 18.15 10.22
N VAL A 346 15.86 17.45 10.87
CA VAL A 346 15.57 16.28 11.74
C VAL A 346 15.75 16.69 13.19
N ASP A 347 14.67 16.68 13.96
CA ASP A 347 14.67 17.18 15.35
C ASP A 347 15.16 16.13 16.34
N ALA A 348 14.92 14.84 16.06
CA ALA A 348 15.37 13.75 16.92
C ALA A 348 15.65 12.45 16.16
N LEU A 349 16.57 11.65 16.69
CA LEU A 349 16.82 10.28 16.27
C LEU A 349 16.41 9.33 17.39
N ARG A 350 15.61 8.30 17.05
CA ARG A 350 15.15 7.27 17.99
C ARG A 350 15.65 5.90 17.52
N LEU A 351 16.11 5.11 18.47
CA LEU A 351 16.60 3.77 18.20
C LEU A 351 15.49 2.75 18.38
N VAL A 352 15.53 1.71 17.54
CA VAL A 352 14.62 0.56 17.64
C VAL A 352 15.43 -0.72 17.50
N SER A 353 15.15 -1.71 18.36
CA SER A 353 15.76 -3.02 18.26
C SER A 353 15.14 -3.86 17.13
N GLN A 354 15.85 -4.87 16.67
CA GLN A 354 15.32 -5.82 15.71
C GLN A 354 14.10 -6.54 16.27
N ASP A 355 14.17 -6.98 17.53
CA ASP A 355 13.10 -7.72 18.19
C ASP A 355 11.81 -6.87 18.32
N ASP A 356 11.95 -5.60 18.71
CA ASP A 356 10.80 -4.67 18.78
C ASP A 356 10.18 -4.43 17.41
N ALA A 357 11.00 -4.27 16.38
CA ALA A 357 10.50 -4.08 15.01
C ALA A 357 9.79 -5.34 14.49
N GLU A 358 10.33 -6.53 14.73
CA GLU A 358 9.72 -7.80 14.31
C GLU A 358 8.43 -8.09 15.08
N GLU A 359 8.40 -7.88 16.41
CA GLU A 359 7.16 -8.04 17.16
C GLU A 359 6.11 -7.01 16.73
N MET A 360 6.51 -5.78 16.47
CA MET A 360 5.59 -4.76 15.95
C MET A 360 5.05 -5.13 14.57
N CYS A 361 5.83 -5.79 13.70
CA CYS A 361 5.36 -6.37 12.44
C CYS A 361 4.18 -7.31 12.65
N ARG A 362 4.34 -8.26 13.57
CA ARG A 362 3.31 -9.24 13.93
C ARG A 362 2.07 -8.58 14.52
N ARG A 363 2.27 -7.59 15.38
CA ARG A 363 1.19 -6.84 16.04
C ARG A 363 0.40 -5.97 15.06
N LEU A 364 1.06 -5.23 14.15
CA LEU A 364 0.39 -4.44 13.10
C LEU A 364 -0.53 -5.33 12.26
N ALA A 365 -0.07 -6.53 11.89
CA ALA A 365 -0.88 -7.47 11.12
C ALA A 365 -2.08 -7.99 11.92
N ARG A 366 -1.86 -8.46 13.16
CA ARG A 366 -2.90 -9.11 13.98
C ARG A 366 -3.90 -8.15 14.61
N GLU A 367 -3.43 -6.96 15.01
CA GLU A 367 -4.25 -6.01 15.77
C GLU A 367 -4.85 -4.92 14.89
N GLU A 368 -4.15 -4.49 13.83
CA GLU A 368 -4.60 -3.39 12.94
C GLU A 368 -4.97 -3.85 11.53
N GLY A 369 -4.65 -5.09 11.15
CA GLY A 369 -4.83 -5.56 9.78
C GLY A 369 -3.84 -4.93 8.78
N ILE A 370 -2.76 -4.31 9.29
CA ILE A 370 -1.73 -3.67 8.47
C ILE A 370 -0.57 -4.65 8.28
N PHE A 371 -0.53 -5.32 7.13
CA PHE A 371 0.53 -6.26 6.79
C PHE A 371 1.76 -5.51 6.25
N ALA A 372 2.57 -5.01 7.18
CA ALA A 372 3.71 -4.14 6.94
C ALA A 372 5.06 -4.89 6.97
N GLY A 373 6.08 -4.34 6.33
CA GLY A 373 7.47 -4.81 6.46
C GLY A 373 8.14 -4.34 7.74
N ILE A 374 9.33 -4.88 8.02
CA ILE A 374 10.03 -4.71 9.31
C ILE A 374 10.45 -3.24 9.54
N SER A 375 10.90 -2.52 8.51
CA SER A 375 11.24 -1.09 8.63
C SER A 375 10.04 -0.21 8.97
N ALA A 376 8.89 -0.53 8.40
CA ALA A 376 7.63 0.16 8.70
C ALA A 376 7.21 -0.07 10.16
N ALA A 377 7.36 -1.30 10.61
CA ALA A 377 7.07 -1.69 11.99
C ALA A 377 8.03 -1.02 13.00
N GLY A 378 9.31 -0.87 12.65
CA GLY A 378 10.25 -0.08 13.44
C GLY A 378 9.83 1.38 13.59
N ALA A 379 9.35 2.01 12.49
CA ALA A 379 8.80 3.36 12.55
C ALA A 379 7.51 3.44 13.38
N ALA A 380 6.64 2.42 13.29
CA ALA A 380 5.42 2.34 14.11
C ALA A 380 5.74 2.20 15.61
N HIS A 381 6.73 1.36 15.96
CA HIS A 381 7.20 1.23 17.34
C HIS A 381 7.65 2.59 17.89
N VAL A 382 8.51 3.30 17.16
CA VAL A 382 8.98 4.64 17.55
C VAL A 382 7.81 5.62 17.69
N ALA A 383 6.83 5.59 16.79
CA ALA A 383 5.65 6.46 16.85
C ALA A 383 4.77 6.17 18.09
N LEU A 384 4.61 4.90 18.46
CA LEU A 384 3.86 4.49 19.64
C LEU A 384 4.60 4.84 20.93
N GLU A 385 5.92 4.67 21.00
CA GLU A 385 6.72 5.10 22.14
C GLU A 385 6.66 6.64 22.31
N LEU A 386 6.80 7.38 21.21
CA LEU A 386 6.64 8.84 21.22
C LEU A 386 5.25 9.26 21.73
N SER A 387 4.20 8.53 21.38
CA SER A 387 2.83 8.79 21.86
C SER A 387 2.68 8.71 23.39
N LYS A 388 3.59 8.03 24.09
CA LYS A 388 3.61 7.99 25.57
C LYS A 388 4.23 9.27 26.18
N GLU A 389 5.01 10.02 25.39
CA GLU A 389 5.77 11.18 25.86
C GLU A 389 5.08 12.51 25.55
N VAL A 390 4.23 12.57 24.51
CA VAL A 390 3.59 13.80 24.01
C VAL A 390 2.10 13.81 24.24
N GLU A 391 1.47 14.99 24.15
CA GLU A 391 0.02 15.18 24.34
C GLU A 391 -0.58 16.00 23.20
N ASN A 392 -1.87 15.74 22.90
CA ASN A 392 -2.64 16.42 21.86
C ASN A 392 -1.93 16.41 20.48
N ALA A 393 -1.20 15.32 20.21
CA ALA A 393 -0.35 15.18 19.03
C ALA A 393 -1.03 14.39 17.92
N THR A 394 -0.80 14.82 16.69
CA THR A 394 -1.07 14.03 15.48
C THR A 394 0.26 13.49 14.94
N ILE A 395 0.52 12.22 15.18
CA ILE A 395 1.78 11.53 14.87
C ILE A 395 1.58 10.73 13.59
N VAL A 396 2.37 11.00 12.55
CA VAL A 396 2.33 10.27 11.29
C VAL A 396 3.61 9.46 11.13
N PHE A 397 3.50 8.16 10.83
CA PHE A 397 4.64 7.32 10.47
C PHE A 397 4.49 6.72 9.08
N ILE A 398 5.61 6.40 8.43
CA ILE A 398 5.62 5.78 7.10
C ILE A 398 5.56 4.26 7.20
N VAL A 399 4.54 3.66 6.57
CA VAL A 399 4.48 2.21 6.32
C VAL A 399 5.17 1.95 4.98
N CYS A 400 6.51 1.74 5.04
CA CYS A 400 7.40 1.80 3.89
C CYS A 400 7.09 0.77 2.80
N ASP A 401 6.68 -0.44 3.18
CA ASP A 401 6.41 -1.57 2.29
C ASP A 401 5.50 -2.61 2.94
N ARG A 402 5.27 -3.71 2.23
CA ARG A 402 4.36 -4.80 2.64
C ARG A 402 5.13 -5.98 3.24
N GLY A 403 4.44 -6.73 4.11
CA GLY A 403 4.96 -7.92 4.79
C GLY A 403 5.21 -9.12 3.90
N ASP A 404 4.55 -9.21 2.73
CA ASP A 404 4.70 -10.30 1.76
C ASP A 404 6.15 -10.50 1.27
N ARG A 405 7.00 -9.48 1.39
CA ARG A 405 8.43 -9.54 1.03
C ARG A 405 9.32 -10.16 2.09
N TYR A 406 8.75 -10.54 3.22
CA TYR A 406 9.47 -11.02 4.41
C TYR A 406 8.97 -12.39 4.89
N LEU A 407 8.12 -13.07 4.11
CA LEU A 407 7.56 -14.37 4.48
C LEU A 407 8.65 -15.43 4.66
N SER A 408 9.68 -15.42 3.79
CA SER A 408 10.82 -16.35 3.88
C SER A 408 11.82 -16.01 4.99
N THR A 409 11.69 -14.85 5.67
CA THR A 409 12.63 -14.41 6.71
C THR A 409 12.32 -14.97 8.09
N GLY A 410 11.16 -15.62 8.27
CA GLY A 410 10.72 -16.14 9.57
C GLY A 410 10.13 -15.10 10.52
N VAL A 411 10.03 -13.83 10.13
CA VAL A 411 9.42 -12.77 10.97
C VAL A 411 7.94 -13.04 11.25
N PHE A 412 7.23 -13.62 10.30
CA PHE A 412 5.87 -14.09 10.50
C PHE A 412 5.88 -15.60 10.76
N PRO A 413 5.17 -16.08 11.79
CA PRO A 413 5.07 -17.51 12.03
C PRO A 413 4.38 -18.22 10.88
N ALA A 414 4.84 -19.44 10.56
CA ALA A 414 4.25 -20.31 9.54
C ALA A 414 2.90 -20.89 10.04
#